data_664fdbb74952f88ced297a18161674ad
#
_entry.id   664fdbb74952f88ced297a18161674ad
#
_cell.length_a   1.000
_cell.length_b   1.000
_cell.length_c   1.000
_cell.angle_alpha   90.00
_cell.angle_beta   90.00
_cell.angle_gamma   90.00
#
_symmetry.space_group_name_H-M   'P 1'
#
loop_
_entity.id
_entity.type
_entity.pdbx_description
1 polymer ?
#
loop_
_entity_poly.entity_id
_entity_poly.type
_entity_poly.pdbx_seq_one_letter_code
_entity_poly.pdbx_strand_id
1 'polypeptide(L)'
;MLKGKTVVLGVTGSIAAYKIANLASMLVKMHAQVHVLMTKNATNFINPITFETLTSTKCLVDTFDRNFQYSVEHVALAKQADVVLIAPASANVIGKIAGGIADDMLTTTVMACKCKKIIAPAMNTNMYENPIVQDNLEKLRHYGYEIIAPAVGYLACKDVGAGKLPSEEVLLEYILREIRFEKDLEGKKVLVTAGPTVEAIDPVRFISNRSTGKMGYALARVAMQRGAQVTLVSGPVSLEPPPFVDVVPVESAEDMFQAVTSRMAEQDIIIKAAAVADYTPATVADNKIKKTDGEAAIALTRTKDILGYLGEHRTEKQILCGFSMETENMLENSRKKLDKKHLDLVVANNLKVEGAGFGVDTNVVTLITREGARELPKMTKEEVAGAILDTLVE
;
A
#
# COMPACT_ATOMS: atom_id res chain seq x y z
N MET A 1 -11.19 4.82 5.64
CA MET A 1 -12.36 3.93 5.49
C MET A 1 -13.03 4.26 4.17
N LEU A 2 -13.90 3.36 3.64
CA LEU A 2 -14.52 3.51 2.31
C LEU A 2 -15.98 4.02 2.38
N LYS A 3 -16.30 4.82 3.40
CA LYS A 3 -17.66 5.38 3.54
C LYS A 3 -18.02 6.25 2.34
N GLY A 4 -19.17 5.97 1.71
CA GLY A 4 -19.65 6.67 0.52
C GLY A 4 -19.04 6.16 -0.80
N LYS A 5 -18.18 5.15 -0.76
CA LYS A 5 -17.60 4.50 -1.95
C LYS A 5 -18.39 3.26 -2.34
N THR A 6 -18.62 3.09 -3.63
CA THR A 6 -19.35 1.96 -4.23
C THR A 6 -18.38 1.06 -4.98
N VAL A 7 -18.29 -0.19 -4.57
CA VAL A 7 -17.48 -1.24 -5.20
C VAL A 7 -18.39 -2.24 -5.90
N VAL A 8 -18.14 -2.49 -7.17
CA VAL A 8 -18.81 -3.53 -7.95
C VAL A 8 -17.89 -4.74 -8.10
N LEU A 9 -18.31 -5.89 -7.62
CA LEU A 9 -17.59 -7.16 -7.73
C LEU A 9 -18.25 -8.02 -8.82
N GLY A 10 -17.52 -8.31 -9.88
CA GLY A 10 -17.93 -9.20 -10.95
C GLY A 10 -17.41 -10.62 -10.71
N VAL A 11 -18.26 -11.57 -10.41
CA VAL A 11 -17.90 -12.96 -10.10
C VAL A 11 -18.22 -13.86 -11.28
N THR A 12 -17.23 -14.59 -11.78
CA THR A 12 -17.39 -15.45 -12.95
C THR A 12 -17.20 -16.93 -12.63
N GLY A 13 -17.47 -17.81 -13.59
CA GLY A 13 -17.45 -19.27 -13.42
C GLY A 13 -16.06 -19.85 -13.18
N SER A 14 -15.61 -19.83 -11.95
CA SER A 14 -14.35 -20.44 -11.49
C SER A 14 -14.51 -20.94 -10.08
N ILE A 15 -13.80 -22.03 -9.75
CA ILE A 15 -13.76 -22.58 -8.39
C ILE A 15 -13.30 -21.51 -7.37
N ALA A 16 -12.48 -20.53 -7.77
CA ALA A 16 -12.00 -19.46 -6.90
C ALA A 16 -13.09 -18.44 -6.51
N ALA A 17 -14.33 -18.55 -7.01
CA ALA A 17 -15.44 -17.64 -6.68
C ALA A 17 -15.74 -17.56 -5.18
N TYR A 18 -15.51 -18.64 -4.41
CA TYR A 18 -15.73 -18.65 -2.95
C TYR A 18 -14.87 -17.62 -2.21
N LYS A 19 -13.69 -17.28 -2.73
CA LYS A 19 -12.79 -16.29 -2.13
C LYS A 19 -13.37 -14.88 -2.14
N ILE A 20 -14.20 -14.58 -3.13
CA ILE A 20 -14.78 -13.23 -3.26
C ILE A 20 -15.80 -12.93 -2.16
N ALA A 21 -16.38 -13.96 -1.54
CA ALA A 21 -17.22 -13.77 -0.36
C ALA A 21 -16.45 -13.14 0.81
N ASN A 22 -15.20 -13.58 1.02
CA ASN A 22 -14.33 -12.99 2.04
C ASN A 22 -13.95 -11.54 1.68
N LEU A 23 -13.56 -11.27 0.44
CA LEU A 23 -13.28 -9.91 -0.04
C LEU A 23 -14.49 -8.98 0.12
N ALA A 24 -15.69 -9.44 -0.22
CA ALA A 24 -16.93 -8.68 -0.01
C ALA A 24 -17.13 -8.32 1.47
N SER A 25 -16.92 -9.28 2.37
CA SER A 25 -16.98 -9.05 3.82
C SER A 25 -15.92 -8.03 4.29
N MET A 26 -14.69 -8.09 3.78
CA MET A 26 -13.64 -7.12 4.10
C MET A 26 -14.04 -5.69 3.68
N LEU A 27 -14.58 -5.52 2.48
CA LEU A 27 -15.03 -4.23 1.96
C LEU A 27 -16.21 -3.65 2.76
N VAL A 28 -17.18 -4.49 3.13
CA VAL A 28 -18.32 -4.09 3.98
C VAL A 28 -17.84 -3.64 5.36
N LYS A 29 -16.89 -4.34 5.99
CA LYS A 29 -16.24 -3.92 7.25
C LYS A 29 -15.52 -2.59 7.14
N MET A 30 -15.06 -2.22 5.95
CA MET A 30 -14.48 -0.90 5.65
C MET A 30 -15.53 0.16 5.29
N HIS A 31 -16.82 -0.16 5.43
CA HIS A 31 -17.98 0.70 5.13
C HIS A 31 -18.14 1.06 3.65
N ALA A 32 -17.66 0.22 2.73
CA ALA A 32 -18.00 0.34 1.31
C ALA A 32 -19.43 -0.14 1.04
N GLN A 33 -20.10 0.47 0.08
CA GLN A 33 -21.29 -0.09 -0.55
C GLN A 33 -20.85 -1.12 -1.60
N VAL A 34 -21.15 -2.39 -1.37
CA VAL A 34 -20.67 -3.49 -2.22
C VAL A 34 -21.85 -4.07 -3.00
N HIS A 35 -21.73 -4.08 -4.32
CA HIS A 35 -22.67 -4.75 -5.22
C HIS A 35 -22.00 -5.91 -5.94
N VAL A 36 -22.67 -7.04 -6.03
CA VAL A 36 -22.13 -8.24 -6.66
C VAL A 36 -22.93 -8.60 -7.91
N LEU A 37 -22.20 -8.73 -9.01
CA LEU A 37 -22.72 -9.23 -10.28
C LEU A 37 -22.15 -10.63 -10.53
N MET A 38 -22.99 -11.60 -10.80
CA MET A 38 -22.56 -12.96 -11.08
C MET A 38 -22.94 -13.38 -12.50
N THR A 39 -22.03 -14.04 -13.18
CA THR A 39 -22.44 -14.76 -14.38
C THR A 39 -23.25 -16.00 -14.00
N LYS A 40 -24.12 -16.48 -14.91
CA LYS A 40 -24.88 -17.71 -14.71
C LYS A 40 -23.97 -18.90 -14.36
N ASN A 41 -22.77 -18.98 -14.96
CA ASN A 41 -21.82 -20.04 -14.64
C ASN A 41 -21.21 -19.91 -13.23
N ALA A 42 -21.14 -18.70 -12.66
CA ALA A 42 -20.64 -18.53 -11.30
C ALA A 42 -21.57 -19.13 -10.24
N THR A 43 -22.88 -19.16 -10.51
CA THR A 43 -23.86 -19.72 -9.58
C THR A 43 -23.72 -21.21 -9.35
N ASN A 44 -22.96 -21.93 -10.20
CA ASN A 44 -22.62 -23.33 -9.99
C ASN A 44 -21.50 -23.52 -8.94
N PHE A 45 -20.76 -22.47 -8.58
CA PHE A 45 -19.64 -22.54 -7.63
C PHE A 45 -19.98 -21.92 -6.29
N ILE A 46 -20.83 -20.89 -6.29
CA ILE A 46 -21.28 -20.18 -5.08
C ILE A 46 -22.68 -19.65 -5.29
N ASN A 47 -23.52 -19.73 -4.26
CA ASN A 47 -24.90 -19.29 -4.36
C ASN A 47 -24.99 -17.74 -4.18
N PRO A 48 -25.81 -17.02 -4.98
CA PRO A 48 -26.05 -15.59 -4.84
C PRO A 48 -26.41 -15.13 -3.42
N ILE A 49 -27.19 -15.93 -2.68
CA ILE A 49 -27.61 -15.64 -1.29
C ILE A 49 -26.41 -15.43 -0.35
N THR A 50 -25.26 -16.03 -0.64
CA THR A 50 -24.02 -15.82 0.15
C THR A 50 -23.60 -14.36 0.09
N PHE A 51 -23.60 -13.77 -1.08
CA PHE A 51 -23.23 -12.37 -1.26
C PHE A 51 -24.31 -11.43 -0.72
N GLU A 52 -25.60 -11.72 -0.95
CA GLU A 52 -26.72 -10.92 -0.44
C GLU A 52 -26.69 -10.82 1.08
N THR A 53 -26.40 -11.93 1.75
CA THR A 53 -26.26 -11.98 3.22
C THR A 53 -25.07 -11.14 3.72
N LEU A 54 -23.97 -11.13 3.01
CA LEU A 54 -22.76 -10.41 3.40
C LEU A 54 -22.84 -8.91 3.11
N THR A 55 -23.43 -8.52 1.98
CA THR A 55 -23.43 -7.14 1.49
C THR A 55 -24.70 -6.37 1.81
N SER A 56 -25.79 -7.07 2.18
CA SER A 56 -27.13 -6.50 2.32
C SER A 56 -27.64 -5.82 1.03
N THR A 57 -27.11 -6.25 -0.13
CA THR A 57 -27.52 -5.81 -1.47
C THR A 57 -27.94 -7.01 -2.29
N LYS A 58 -28.85 -6.82 -3.24
CA LYS A 58 -29.25 -7.89 -4.16
C LYS A 58 -28.05 -8.29 -5.04
N CYS A 59 -27.80 -9.60 -5.16
CA CYS A 59 -26.83 -10.14 -6.10
C CYS A 59 -27.48 -10.28 -7.49
N LEU A 60 -26.94 -9.57 -8.48
CA LEU A 60 -27.52 -9.48 -9.80
C LEU A 60 -26.93 -10.55 -10.73
N VAL A 61 -27.78 -11.44 -11.25
CA VAL A 61 -27.41 -12.53 -12.16
C VAL A 61 -28.04 -12.38 -13.53
N ASP A 62 -29.32 -12.03 -13.55
CA ASP A 62 -30.11 -11.91 -14.78
C ASP A 62 -30.37 -10.45 -15.14
N THR A 63 -30.12 -10.11 -16.40
CA THR A 63 -30.35 -8.75 -16.94
C THR A 63 -31.84 -8.40 -16.99
N PHE A 64 -32.70 -9.38 -17.12
CA PHE A 64 -34.14 -9.22 -17.32
C PHE A 64 -34.97 -9.77 -16.14
N ASP A 65 -34.44 -9.73 -14.93
CA ASP A 65 -35.20 -10.06 -13.73
C ASP A 65 -36.38 -9.09 -13.57
N ARG A 66 -37.60 -9.65 -13.54
CA ARG A 66 -38.85 -8.86 -13.46
C ARG A 66 -39.11 -8.25 -12.08
N ASN A 67 -38.34 -8.61 -11.06
CA ASN A 67 -38.44 -8.06 -9.71
C ASN A 67 -37.53 -6.82 -9.51
N PHE A 68 -37.42 -5.98 -10.53
CA PHE A 68 -36.61 -4.75 -10.46
C PHE A 68 -37.47 -3.53 -10.07
N GLN A 69 -36.87 -2.60 -9.36
CA GLN A 69 -37.43 -1.25 -9.16
C GLN A 69 -37.17 -0.44 -10.44
N TYR A 70 -38.15 0.27 -10.93
CA TYR A 70 -38.29 1.06 -12.18
C TYR A 70 -37.05 1.81 -12.73
N SER A 71 -35.82 1.40 -12.44
CA SER A 71 -34.58 1.91 -13.02
C SER A 71 -33.85 0.80 -13.78
N VAL A 72 -33.18 1.18 -14.84
CA VAL A 72 -32.29 0.26 -15.60
C VAL A 72 -31.08 -0.06 -14.71
N GLU A 73 -31.17 -1.16 -13.94
CA GLU A 73 -30.24 -1.48 -12.86
C GLU A 73 -28.77 -1.43 -13.27
N HIS A 74 -28.39 -1.98 -14.43
CA HIS A 74 -27.01 -1.93 -14.92
C HIS A 74 -26.51 -0.50 -15.21
N VAL A 75 -27.40 0.40 -15.66
CA VAL A 75 -27.02 1.81 -15.90
C VAL A 75 -26.91 2.57 -14.60
N ALA A 76 -27.84 2.34 -13.64
CA ALA A 76 -27.82 2.98 -12.34
C ALA A 76 -26.54 2.58 -11.58
N LEU A 77 -26.23 1.30 -11.55
CA LEU A 77 -25.04 0.76 -10.90
C LEU A 77 -23.73 1.25 -11.58
N ALA A 78 -23.71 1.29 -12.92
CA ALA A 78 -22.55 1.80 -13.66
C ALA A 78 -22.24 3.27 -13.37
N LYS A 79 -23.27 4.09 -13.05
CA LYS A 79 -23.09 5.50 -12.66
C LYS A 79 -22.62 5.67 -11.21
N GLN A 80 -22.99 4.74 -10.32
CA GLN A 80 -22.64 4.80 -8.90
C GLN A 80 -21.27 4.19 -8.59
N ALA A 81 -20.78 3.28 -9.43
CA ALA A 81 -19.55 2.56 -9.20
C ALA A 81 -18.33 3.49 -9.18
N ASP A 82 -17.56 3.46 -8.09
CA ASP A 82 -16.23 4.07 -7.99
C ASP A 82 -15.15 3.16 -8.60
N VAL A 83 -15.33 1.84 -8.50
CA VAL A 83 -14.44 0.82 -9.07
C VAL A 83 -15.19 -0.46 -9.38
N VAL A 84 -14.78 -1.14 -10.44
CA VAL A 84 -15.25 -2.49 -10.78
C VAL A 84 -14.07 -3.46 -10.68
N LEU A 85 -14.21 -4.51 -9.89
CA LEU A 85 -13.27 -5.64 -9.88
C LEU A 85 -13.95 -6.89 -10.42
N ILE A 86 -13.42 -7.47 -11.48
CA ILE A 86 -13.85 -8.76 -12.03
C ILE A 86 -12.92 -9.83 -11.50
N ALA A 87 -13.38 -10.58 -10.52
CA ALA A 87 -12.61 -11.61 -9.81
C ALA A 87 -13.54 -12.74 -9.30
N PRO A 88 -13.21 -13.99 -9.55
CA PRO A 88 -12.24 -14.45 -10.55
C PRO A 88 -12.71 -14.12 -11.97
N ALA A 89 -11.82 -13.72 -12.87
CA ALA A 89 -12.14 -13.49 -14.27
C ALA A 89 -11.79 -14.73 -15.12
N SER A 90 -12.81 -15.38 -15.65
CA SER A 90 -12.62 -16.53 -16.55
C SER A 90 -12.22 -16.09 -17.96
N ALA A 91 -11.56 -16.95 -18.73
CA ALA A 91 -11.20 -16.69 -20.12
C ALA A 91 -12.41 -16.30 -20.97
N ASN A 92 -13.59 -16.89 -20.71
CA ASN A 92 -14.84 -16.55 -21.39
C ASN A 92 -15.21 -15.07 -21.19
N VAL A 93 -15.22 -14.59 -19.94
CA VAL A 93 -15.61 -13.20 -19.64
C VAL A 93 -14.55 -12.21 -20.12
N ILE A 94 -13.26 -12.55 -20.00
CA ILE A 94 -12.15 -11.76 -20.58
C ILE A 94 -12.36 -11.61 -22.09
N GLY A 95 -12.62 -12.70 -22.80
CA GLY A 95 -12.88 -12.68 -24.26
C GLY A 95 -14.12 -11.88 -24.63
N LYS A 96 -15.22 -11.99 -23.88
CA LYS A 96 -16.44 -11.18 -24.10
C LYS A 96 -16.16 -9.69 -23.97
N ILE A 97 -15.55 -9.27 -22.88
CA ILE A 97 -15.26 -7.84 -22.63
C ILE A 97 -14.31 -7.31 -23.70
N ALA A 98 -13.23 -8.04 -24.03
CA ALA A 98 -12.29 -7.67 -25.09
C ALA A 98 -12.93 -7.61 -26.48
N GLY A 99 -13.95 -8.43 -26.72
CA GLY A 99 -14.74 -8.45 -27.97
C GLY A 99 -15.89 -7.44 -27.99
N GLY A 100 -16.15 -6.71 -26.86
CA GLY A 100 -17.29 -5.79 -26.79
C GLY A 100 -18.65 -6.49 -26.65
N ILE A 101 -18.68 -7.73 -26.21
CA ILE A 101 -19.92 -8.52 -26.05
C ILE A 101 -20.53 -8.22 -24.68
N ALA A 102 -21.76 -7.76 -24.69
CA ALA A 102 -22.55 -7.39 -23.50
C ALA A 102 -23.88 -8.17 -23.48
N ASP A 103 -23.81 -9.47 -23.28
CA ASP A 103 -24.91 -10.42 -23.38
C ASP A 103 -25.46 -10.94 -22.04
N ASP A 104 -24.86 -10.46 -20.93
CA ASP A 104 -25.28 -10.78 -19.57
C ASP A 104 -25.19 -9.52 -18.65
N MET A 105 -25.74 -9.62 -17.44
CA MET A 105 -25.78 -8.49 -16.48
C MET A 105 -24.39 -7.94 -16.16
N LEU A 106 -23.39 -8.81 -15.99
CA LEU A 106 -22.02 -8.40 -15.67
C LEU A 106 -21.39 -7.64 -16.83
N THR A 107 -21.37 -8.22 -18.02
CA THR A 107 -20.72 -7.63 -19.20
C THR A 107 -21.41 -6.34 -19.64
N THR A 108 -22.74 -6.27 -19.54
CA THR A 108 -23.51 -5.05 -19.83
C THR A 108 -23.16 -3.92 -18.85
N THR A 109 -23.10 -4.22 -17.55
CA THR A 109 -22.73 -3.22 -16.53
C THR A 109 -21.31 -2.72 -16.72
N VAL A 110 -20.34 -3.65 -16.93
CA VAL A 110 -18.93 -3.31 -17.15
C VAL A 110 -18.76 -2.40 -18.36
N MET A 111 -19.52 -2.65 -19.45
CA MET A 111 -19.49 -1.82 -20.66
C MET A 111 -20.03 -0.41 -20.41
N ALA A 112 -21.00 -0.25 -19.53
CA ALA A 112 -21.60 1.03 -19.16
C ALA A 112 -20.75 1.83 -18.14
N CYS A 113 -19.85 1.19 -17.38
CA CYS A 113 -19.05 1.84 -16.35
C CYS A 113 -17.98 2.75 -16.92
N LYS A 114 -17.86 3.96 -16.35
CA LYS A 114 -16.77 4.91 -16.64
C LYS A 114 -15.61 4.83 -15.63
N CYS A 115 -15.85 4.29 -14.45
CA CYS A 115 -14.84 4.13 -13.41
C CYS A 115 -13.73 3.14 -13.81
N LYS A 116 -12.69 3.06 -12.99
CA LYS A 116 -11.59 2.09 -13.17
C LYS A 116 -12.13 0.66 -13.13
N LYS A 117 -11.68 -0.15 -14.07
CA LYS A 117 -12.02 -1.56 -14.19
C LYS A 117 -10.77 -2.40 -13.99
N ILE A 118 -10.84 -3.33 -13.06
CA ILE A 118 -9.75 -4.21 -12.64
C ILE A 118 -10.16 -5.65 -12.95
N ILE A 119 -9.27 -6.43 -13.54
CA ILE A 119 -9.50 -7.82 -13.91
C ILE A 119 -8.47 -8.70 -13.21
N ALA A 120 -8.94 -9.70 -12.47
CA ALA A 120 -8.11 -10.72 -11.84
C ALA A 120 -8.35 -12.07 -12.52
N PRO A 121 -7.55 -12.44 -13.53
CA PRO A 121 -7.67 -13.74 -14.22
C PRO A 121 -7.52 -14.91 -13.26
N ALA A 122 -8.36 -15.94 -13.41
CA ALA A 122 -8.23 -17.20 -12.67
C ALA A 122 -8.72 -18.36 -13.52
N MET A 123 -7.78 -19.18 -13.98
CA MET A 123 -8.03 -20.32 -14.87
C MET A 123 -6.86 -21.29 -14.83
N ASN A 124 -6.98 -22.44 -15.54
CA ASN A 124 -5.86 -23.35 -15.77
C ASN A 124 -4.69 -22.63 -16.46
N THR A 125 -3.45 -23.04 -16.17
CA THR A 125 -2.23 -22.44 -16.72
C THR A 125 -2.22 -22.39 -18.24
N ASN A 126 -2.55 -23.52 -18.91
CA ASN A 126 -2.57 -23.58 -20.37
C ASN A 126 -3.62 -22.62 -20.98
N MET A 127 -4.74 -22.40 -20.28
CA MET A 127 -5.73 -21.41 -20.70
C MET A 127 -5.20 -19.99 -20.51
N TYR A 128 -4.52 -19.72 -19.40
CA TYR A 128 -3.94 -18.41 -19.15
C TYR A 128 -2.83 -18.08 -20.15
N GLU A 129 -1.95 -19.04 -20.44
CA GLU A 129 -0.84 -18.87 -21.39
C GLU A 129 -1.28 -18.94 -22.86
N ASN A 130 -2.54 -19.27 -23.13
CA ASN A 130 -3.06 -19.31 -24.49
C ASN A 130 -2.91 -17.95 -25.16
N PRO A 131 -2.29 -17.87 -26.37
CA PRO A 131 -2.05 -16.59 -27.04
C PRO A 131 -3.30 -15.72 -27.21
N ILE A 132 -4.46 -16.32 -27.50
CA ILE A 132 -5.73 -15.59 -27.63
C ILE A 132 -6.13 -14.93 -26.30
N VAL A 133 -5.91 -15.59 -25.18
CA VAL A 133 -6.19 -15.02 -23.85
C VAL A 133 -5.22 -13.89 -23.53
N GLN A 134 -3.93 -14.07 -23.84
CA GLN A 134 -2.92 -13.03 -23.65
C GLN A 134 -3.20 -11.81 -24.53
N ASP A 135 -3.54 -11.99 -25.80
CA ASP A 135 -3.94 -10.91 -26.71
C ASP A 135 -5.17 -10.14 -26.17
N ASN A 136 -6.17 -10.85 -25.65
CA ASN A 136 -7.34 -10.24 -25.05
C ASN A 136 -6.97 -9.42 -23.80
N LEU A 137 -6.06 -9.90 -22.96
CA LEU A 137 -5.58 -9.19 -21.78
C LEU A 137 -4.80 -7.93 -22.18
N GLU A 138 -3.90 -8.00 -23.17
CA GLU A 138 -3.18 -6.85 -23.71
C GLU A 138 -4.14 -5.80 -24.33
N LYS A 139 -5.13 -6.27 -25.09
CA LYS A 139 -6.18 -5.40 -25.63
C LYS A 139 -6.93 -4.65 -24.53
N LEU A 140 -7.26 -5.34 -23.42
CA LEU A 140 -7.93 -4.73 -22.29
C LEU A 140 -7.02 -3.72 -21.56
N ARG A 141 -5.71 -3.99 -21.42
CA ARG A 141 -4.73 -3.01 -20.90
C ARG A 141 -4.68 -1.76 -21.78
N HIS A 142 -4.65 -1.93 -23.09
CA HIS A 142 -4.68 -0.81 -24.03
C HIS A 142 -5.92 0.09 -23.85
N TYR A 143 -7.06 -0.49 -23.49
CA TYR A 143 -8.31 0.25 -23.19
C TYR A 143 -8.42 0.69 -21.73
N GLY A 144 -7.34 0.67 -20.95
CA GLY A 144 -7.27 1.23 -19.61
C GLY A 144 -7.79 0.32 -18.49
N TYR A 145 -8.06 -0.96 -18.82
CA TYR A 145 -8.31 -1.96 -17.77
C TYR A 145 -7.01 -2.31 -17.06
N GLU A 146 -7.08 -2.49 -15.77
CA GLU A 146 -5.96 -2.99 -15.00
C GLU A 146 -6.04 -4.51 -14.86
N ILE A 147 -4.96 -5.19 -15.18
CA ILE A 147 -4.89 -6.65 -15.12
C ILE A 147 -3.99 -7.05 -13.95
N ILE A 148 -4.58 -7.66 -12.95
CA ILE A 148 -3.83 -8.26 -11.84
C ILE A 148 -3.20 -9.57 -12.34
N ALA A 149 -1.89 -9.67 -12.25
CA ALA A 149 -1.22 -10.92 -12.59
C ALA A 149 -1.69 -12.06 -11.68
N PRO A 150 -2.06 -13.22 -12.22
CA PRO A 150 -2.42 -14.36 -11.38
C PRO A 150 -1.22 -14.83 -10.57
N ALA A 151 -1.49 -15.36 -9.39
CA ALA A 151 -0.46 -15.96 -8.57
C ALA A 151 0.04 -17.27 -9.19
N VAL A 152 1.31 -17.57 -8.95
CA VAL A 152 1.92 -18.85 -9.30
C VAL A 152 1.76 -19.82 -8.13
N GLY A 153 1.40 -21.06 -8.41
CA GLY A 153 1.27 -22.07 -7.37
C GLY A 153 0.47 -23.30 -7.79
N TYR A 154 0.10 -24.11 -6.81
CA TYR A 154 -0.69 -25.31 -7.02
C TYR A 154 -2.14 -24.95 -7.35
N LEU A 155 -2.62 -25.44 -8.48
CA LEU A 155 -3.97 -25.22 -9.00
C LEU A 155 -4.92 -26.37 -8.62
N ALA A 156 -6.22 -26.12 -8.71
CA ALA A 156 -7.24 -27.14 -8.43
C ALA A 156 -7.16 -28.37 -9.37
N CYS A 157 -6.60 -28.21 -10.57
CA CYS A 157 -6.33 -29.28 -11.52
C CYS A 157 -5.05 -30.11 -11.22
N LYS A 158 -4.39 -29.83 -10.08
CA LYS A 158 -3.11 -30.41 -9.63
C LYS A 158 -1.87 -30.01 -10.42
N ASP A 159 -1.99 -29.06 -11.34
CA ASP A 159 -0.86 -28.44 -12.03
C ASP A 159 -0.22 -27.34 -11.16
N VAL A 160 1.05 -27.05 -11.42
CA VAL A 160 1.77 -25.92 -10.83
C VAL A 160 2.07 -24.92 -11.92
N GLY A 161 1.62 -23.68 -11.74
CA GLY A 161 1.85 -22.64 -12.74
C GLY A 161 1.09 -21.34 -12.44
N ALA A 162 1.13 -20.42 -13.39
CA ALA A 162 0.35 -19.19 -13.36
C ALA A 162 -1.14 -19.49 -13.66
N GLY A 163 -2.05 -18.79 -12.97
CA GLY A 163 -3.50 -18.97 -13.20
C GLY A 163 -4.31 -18.99 -11.90
N LYS A 164 -3.65 -18.99 -10.75
CA LYS A 164 -4.30 -18.94 -9.44
C LYS A 164 -4.76 -17.52 -9.13
N LEU A 165 -6.02 -17.36 -8.65
CA LEU A 165 -6.48 -16.08 -8.15
C LEU A 165 -5.56 -15.60 -7.00
N PRO A 166 -5.07 -14.37 -7.03
CA PRO A 166 -4.34 -13.76 -5.91
C PRO A 166 -5.12 -13.82 -4.59
N SER A 167 -4.45 -13.54 -3.48
CA SER A 167 -5.13 -13.48 -2.19
C SER A 167 -6.11 -12.31 -2.13
N GLU A 168 -7.06 -12.40 -1.22
CA GLU A 168 -8.09 -11.38 -1.02
C GLU A 168 -7.48 -10.05 -0.58
N GLU A 169 -6.36 -10.09 0.16
CA GLU A 169 -5.60 -8.92 0.58
C GLU A 169 -4.98 -8.19 -0.62
N VAL A 170 -4.41 -8.94 -1.56
CA VAL A 170 -3.86 -8.36 -2.80
C VAL A 170 -4.99 -7.70 -3.62
N LEU A 171 -6.12 -8.38 -3.80
CA LEU A 171 -7.27 -7.82 -4.51
C LEU A 171 -7.79 -6.54 -3.83
N LEU A 172 -7.83 -6.53 -2.50
CA LEU A 172 -8.22 -5.38 -1.70
C LEU A 172 -7.27 -4.19 -1.91
N GLU A 173 -5.95 -4.41 -1.93
CA GLU A 173 -4.98 -3.33 -2.16
C GLU A 173 -5.15 -2.65 -3.52
N TYR A 174 -5.50 -3.39 -4.57
CA TYR A 174 -5.84 -2.80 -5.88
C TYR A 174 -7.08 -1.91 -5.80
N ILE A 175 -8.13 -2.33 -5.07
CA ILE A 175 -9.32 -1.52 -4.85
C ILE A 175 -8.99 -0.27 -4.04
N LEU A 176 -8.27 -0.43 -2.91
CA LEU A 176 -7.89 0.69 -2.04
C LEU A 176 -7.04 1.72 -2.76
N ARG A 177 -6.09 1.27 -3.58
CA ARG A 177 -5.28 2.16 -4.38
C ARG A 177 -6.16 3.07 -5.26
N GLU A 178 -7.26 2.56 -5.84
CA GLU A 178 -8.09 3.35 -6.73
C GLU A 178 -9.02 4.33 -6.00
N ILE A 179 -9.66 3.91 -4.89
CA ILE A 179 -10.81 4.65 -4.36
C ILE A 179 -10.67 5.19 -2.93
N ARG A 180 -9.61 4.81 -2.20
CA ARG A 180 -9.52 5.16 -0.77
C ARG A 180 -9.29 6.65 -0.52
N PHE A 181 -8.46 7.27 -1.33
CA PHE A 181 -8.10 8.69 -1.23
C PHE A 181 -8.24 9.40 -2.58
N GLU A 182 -8.38 10.72 -2.54
CA GLU A 182 -8.18 11.57 -3.70
C GLU A 182 -6.73 11.48 -4.20
N LYS A 183 -6.51 11.68 -5.51
CA LYS A 183 -5.20 11.54 -6.14
C LYS A 183 -4.42 12.87 -6.18
N ASP A 184 -4.39 13.56 -5.05
CA ASP A 184 -3.77 14.87 -4.87
C ASP A 184 -2.23 14.84 -4.92
N LEU A 185 -1.63 13.65 -4.85
CA LEU A 185 -0.19 13.43 -5.06
C LEU A 185 0.11 12.82 -6.45
N GLU A 186 -0.84 12.82 -7.38
CA GLU A 186 -0.60 12.30 -8.74
C GLU A 186 0.54 13.08 -9.43
N GLY A 187 1.48 12.33 -10.02
CA GLY A 187 2.68 12.89 -10.65
C GLY A 187 3.79 13.30 -9.70
N LYS A 188 3.59 13.24 -8.37
CA LYS A 188 4.63 13.51 -7.38
C LYS A 188 5.48 12.29 -7.09
N LYS A 189 6.78 12.50 -6.92
CA LYS A 189 7.75 11.49 -6.46
C LYS A 189 8.02 11.68 -4.98
N VAL A 190 7.75 10.65 -4.19
CA VAL A 190 7.89 10.67 -2.72
C VAL A 190 8.89 9.62 -2.27
N LEU A 191 9.96 10.03 -1.60
CA LEU A 191 10.90 9.14 -0.96
C LEU A 191 10.61 9.06 0.53
N VAL A 192 10.43 7.85 1.03
CA VAL A 192 10.23 7.58 2.47
C VAL A 192 11.35 6.69 2.97
N THR A 193 11.96 7.01 4.11
CA THR A 193 12.86 6.08 4.79
C THR A 193 12.13 5.37 5.93
N ALA A 194 12.40 4.08 6.15
CA ALA A 194 11.74 3.27 7.17
C ALA A 194 12.68 2.28 7.84
N GLY A 195 12.24 1.74 8.97
CA GLY A 195 12.97 0.72 9.71
C GLY A 195 14.16 1.26 10.50
N PRO A 196 14.88 0.38 11.20
CA PRO A 196 16.16 0.69 11.82
C PRO A 196 17.30 0.49 10.82
N THR A 197 18.47 1.09 11.11
CA THR A 197 19.71 0.61 10.53
C THR A 197 20.39 -0.38 11.48
N VAL A 198 21.25 -1.22 10.94
CA VAL A 198 22.00 -2.26 11.63
C VAL A 198 23.48 -2.01 11.41
N GLU A 199 24.19 -1.77 12.50
CA GLU A 199 25.63 -1.46 12.47
C GLU A 199 26.42 -2.67 12.98
N ALA A 200 27.05 -3.37 12.06
CA ALA A 200 27.76 -4.61 12.38
C ALA A 200 28.93 -4.38 13.35
N ILE A 201 29.03 -5.22 14.37
CA ILE A 201 30.19 -5.34 15.27
C ILE A 201 31.14 -6.43 14.75
N ASP A 202 30.55 -7.56 14.35
CA ASP A 202 31.19 -8.73 13.74
C ASP A 202 30.13 -9.47 12.88
N PRO A 203 30.44 -10.56 12.19
CA PRO A 203 29.47 -11.28 11.34
C PRO A 203 28.22 -11.81 12.07
N VAL A 204 28.15 -11.70 13.40
CA VAL A 204 27.07 -12.28 14.20
C VAL A 204 26.32 -11.22 15.02
N ARG A 205 26.99 -10.16 15.44
CA ARG A 205 26.47 -9.16 16.39
C ARG A 205 26.46 -7.78 15.76
N PHE A 206 25.45 -6.99 16.14
CA PHE A 206 25.24 -5.65 15.63
C PHE A 206 24.62 -4.73 16.69
N ILE A 207 24.68 -3.43 16.44
CA ILE A 207 23.96 -2.39 17.17
C ILE A 207 22.79 -1.96 16.27
N SER A 208 21.61 -1.75 16.85
CA SER A 208 20.44 -1.31 16.11
C SER A 208 19.44 -0.58 17.01
N ASN A 209 18.45 0.05 16.41
CA ASN A 209 17.32 0.70 17.06
C ASN A 209 16.10 -0.25 17.16
N ARG A 210 15.20 0.02 18.12
CA ARG A 210 13.96 -0.78 18.31
C ARG A 210 12.85 -0.47 17.30
N SER A 211 13.15 0.25 16.22
CA SER A 211 12.16 0.59 15.21
C SER A 211 11.64 -0.65 14.48
N THR A 212 10.34 -0.71 14.27
CA THR A 212 9.68 -1.78 13.50
C THR A 212 9.37 -1.37 12.06
N GLY A 213 9.63 -0.12 11.67
CA GLY A 213 9.34 0.40 10.34
C GLY A 213 7.88 0.78 10.08
N LYS A 214 6.93 0.41 10.96
CA LYS A 214 5.49 0.58 10.74
C LYS A 214 5.06 1.98 10.30
N MET A 215 5.66 3.05 10.84
CA MET A 215 5.29 4.42 10.47
C MET A 215 5.71 4.79 9.05
N GLY A 216 6.94 4.46 8.66
CA GLY A 216 7.43 4.71 7.31
C GLY A 216 6.67 3.88 6.27
N TYR A 217 6.32 2.63 6.58
CA TYR A 217 5.49 1.78 5.73
C TYR A 217 4.07 2.33 5.57
N ALA A 218 3.47 2.87 6.65
CA ALA A 218 2.17 3.55 6.58
C ALA A 218 2.23 4.81 5.70
N LEU A 219 3.27 5.63 5.83
CA LEU A 219 3.50 6.80 4.98
C LEU A 219 3.64 6.43 3.51
N ALA A 220 4.46 5.42 3.20
CA ALA A 220 4.64 4.93 1.84
C ALA A 220 3.33 4.43 1.23
N ARG A 221 2.55 3.65 1.99
CA ARG A 221 1.25 3.14 1.57
C ARG A 221 0.24 4.26 1.32
N VAL A 222 0.10 5.22 2.23
CA VAL A 222 -0.87 6.32 2.07
C VAL A 222 -0.46 7.24 0.92
N ALA A 223 0.83 7.57 0.79
CA ALA A 223 1.32 8.37 -0.34
C ALA A 223 1.02 7.70 -1.69
N MET A 224 1.28 6.39 -1.81
CA MET A 224 0.96 5.60 -3.00
C MET A 224 -0.56 5.58 -3.29
N GLN A 225 -1.39 5.40 -2.26
CA GLN A 225 -2.84 5.43 -2.42
C GLN A 225 -3.38 6.82 -2.79
N ARG A 226 -2.65 7.91 -2.50
CA ARG A 226 -2.91 9.28 -2.95
C ARG A 226 -2.34 9.58 -4.35
N GLY A 227 -1.77 8.59 -5.03
CA GLY A 227 -1.32 8.68 -6.44
C GLY A 227 0.16 8.99 -6.62
N ALA A 228 0.96 9.09 -5.55
CA ALA A 228 2.39 9.32 -5.66
C ALA A 228 3.15 8.12 -6.24
N GLN A 229 4.26 8.41 -6.93
CA GLN A 229 5.31 7.43 -7.18
C GLN A 229 6.21 7.35 -5.95
N VAL A 230 6.17 6.22 -5.24
CA VAL A 230 6.82 6.09 -3.93
C VAL A 230 8.05 5.21 -4.01
N THR A 231 9.18 5.73 -3.50
CA THR A 231 10.39 4.96 -3.20
C THR A 231 10.52 4.82 -1.69
N LEU A 232 10.55 3.57 -1.20
CA LEU A 232 10.71 3.24 0.21
C LEU A 232 12.11 2.70 0.46
N VAL A 233 13.00 3.50 1.06
CA VAL A 233 14.33 3.05 1.49
C VAL A 233 14.17 2.43 2.89
N SER A 234 14.29 1.12 2.98
CA SER A 234 13.98 0.38 4.21
C SER A 234 15.17 -0.36 4.77
N GLY A 235 15.49 -0.07 6.04
CA GLY A 235 16.31 -0.97 6.86
C GLY A 235 15.58 -2.29 7.15
N PRO A 236 16.25 -3.27 7.80
CA PRO A 236 15.71 -4.60 8.04
C PRO A 236 14.45 -4.55 8.93
N VAL A 237 13.35 -5.06 8.42
CA VAL A 237 12.06 -5.19 9.13
C VAL A 237 11.39 -6.50 8.74
N SER A 238 10.42 -6.95 9.54
CA SER A 238 9.58 -8.12 9.24
C SER A 238 8.27 -7.78 8.53
N LEU A 239 8.09 -6.52 8.11
CA LEU A 239 6.89 -6.10 7.40
C LEU A 239 6.97 -6.48 5.93
N GLU A 240 5.85 -6.94 5.38
CA GLU A 240 5.72 -7.11 3.93
C GLU A 240 5.71 -5.74 3.25
N PRO A 241 6.46 -5.57 2.16
CA PRO A 241 6.47 -4.33 1.39
C PRO A 241 5.06 -3.95 0.91
N PRO A 242 4.65 -2.67 1.01
CA PRO A 242 3.40 -2.23 0.41
C PRO A 242 3.42 -2.48 -1.10
N PRO A 243 2.36 -3.05 -1.69
CA PRO A 243 2.31 -3.20 -3.15
C PRO A 243 2.36 -1.83 -3.83
N PHE A 244 2.85 -1.80 -5.07
CA PHE A 244 3.02 -0.60 -5.90
C PHE A 244 4.02 0.45 -5.38
N VAL A 245 4.87 0.08 -4.43
CA VAL A 245 5.95 0.91 -3.89
C VAL A 245 7.28 0.32 -4.34
N ASP A 246 8.18 1.17 -4.83
CA ASP A 246 9.55 0.76 -5.14
C ASP A 246 10.36 0.66 -3.85
N VAL A 247 10.77 -0.56 -3.48
CA VAL A 247 11.49 -0.81 -2.23
C VAL A 247 12.98 -0.96 -2.46
N VAL A 248 13.75 -0.12 -1.79
CA VAL A 248 15.22 -0.15 -1.80
C VAL A 248 15.69 -0.67 -0.43
N PRO A 249 16.07 -1.94 -0.31
CA PRO A 249 16.57 -2.48 0.95
C PRO A 249 17.97 -1.94 1.25
N VAL A 250 18.20 -1.60 2.50
CA VAL A 250 19.49 -1.14 3.03
C VAL A 250 19.74 -1.80 4.38
N GLU A 251 20.99 -1.87 4.81
CA GLU A 251 21.33 -2.45 6.10
C GLU A 251 21.89 -1.39 7.07
N SER A 252 22.95 -0.71 6.70
CA SER A 252 23.65 0.25 7.54
C SER A 252 23.18 1.70 7.35
N ALA A 253 23.60 2.59 8.26
CA ALA A 253 23.40 4.03 8.12
C ALA A 253 24.09 4.58 6.86
N GLU A 254 25.24 4.03 6.49
CA GLU A 254 25.94 4.41 5.26
C GLU A 254 25.16 3.99 4.01
N ASP A 255 24.63 2.75 3.97
CA ASP A 255 23.82 2.29 2.84
C ASP A 255 22.58 3.19 2.68
N MET A 256 21.93 3.53 3.80
CA MET A 256 20.76 4.42 3.77
C MET A 256 21.15 5.82 3.30
N PHE A 257 22.30 6.35 3.72
CA PHE A 257 22.81 7.64 3.25
C PHE A 257 22.99 7.62 1.73
N GLN A 258 23.68 6.62 1.19
CA GLN A 258 23.92 6.49 -0.25
C GLN A 258 22.61 6.30 -1.04
N ALA A 259 21.72 5.44 -0.55
CA ALA A 259 20.43 5.18 -1.20
C ALA A 259 19.54 6.42 -1.28
N VAL A 260 19.53 7.25 -0.24
CA VAL A 260 18.72 8.47 -0.18
C VAL A 260 19.35 9.59 -1.03
N THR A 261 20.65 9.86 -0.85
CA THR A 261 21.32 10.98 -1.51
C THR A 261 21.43 10.81 -3.02
N SER A 262 21.64 9.57 -3.50
CA SER A 262 21.67 9.27 -4.94
C SER A 262 20.33 9.47 -5.65
N ARG A 263 19.22 9.45 -4.91
CA ARG A 263 17.85 9.62 -5.45
C ARG A 263 17.23 10.97 -5.15
N MET A 264 17.84 11.77 -4.28
CA MET A 264 17.32 13.04 -3.78
C MET A 264 16.87 13.99 -4.89
N ALA A 265 17.68 14.14 -5.93
CA ALA A 265 17.47 15.14 -6.99
C ALA A 265 16.14 14.93 -7.76
N GLU A 266 15.61 13.70 -7.76
CA GLU A 266 14.41 13.34 -8.49
C GLU A 266 13.13 13.42 -7.64
N GLN A 267 13.24 13.69 -6.33
CA GLN A 267 12.10 13.64 -5.43
C GLN A 267 11.45 15.00 -5.24
N ASP A 268 10.12 15.02 -5.18
CA ASP A 268 9.36 16.21 -4.78
C ASP A 268 9.23 16.30 -3.24
N ILE A 269 9.01 15.15 -2.59
CA ILE A 269 8.83 15.07 -1.13
C ILE A 269 9.77 13.99 -0.57
N ILE A 270 10.50 14.32 0.50
CA ILE A 270 11.37 13.39 1.20
C ILE A 270 10.95 13.32 2.67
N ILE A 271 10.58 12.12 3.14
CA ILE A 271 10.14 11.88 4.51
C ILE A 271 11.11 10.94 5.21
N LYS A 272 11.91 11.46 6.14
CA LYS A 272 12.86 10.67 6.90
C LYS A 272 12.24 10.12 8.19
N ALA A 273 11.63 8.93 8.10
CA ALA A 273 10.99 8.25 9.23
C ALA A 273 11.80 7.07 9.79
N ALA A 274 12.90 6.70 9.16
CA ALA A 274 13.80 5.65 9.64
C ALA A 274 14.50 6.04 10.96
N ALA A 275 14.74 5.04 11.80
CA ALA A 275 15.56 5.14 13.00
C ALA A 275 17.03 4.78 12.66
N VAL A 276 17.74 5.75 12.13
CA VAL A 276 19.15 5.61 11.76
C VAL A 276 20.00 5.68 13.02
N ALA A 277 21.01 4.81 13.14
CA ALA A 277 21.95 4.86 14.23
C ALA A 277 22.84 6.11 14.11
N ASP A 278 23.02 6.86 15.21
CA ASP A 278 23.94 8.02 15.27
C ASP A 278 25.40 7.61 15.36
N TYR A 279 25.66 6.36 15.74
CA TYR A 279 26.99 5.79 15.92
C TYR A 279 27.05 4.39 15.31
N THR A 280 28.21 4.09 14.73
CA THR A 280 28.58 2.77 14.19
C THR A 280 29.90 2.30 14.82
N PRO A 281 30.21 1.00 14.93
CA PRO A 281 31.52 0.53 15.35
C PRO A 281 32.64 1.13 14.48
N ALA A 282 33.68 1.65 15.12
CA ALA A 282 34.82 2.25 14.41
C ALA A 282 35.55 1.22 13.54
N THR A 283 35.50 -0.04 13.93
CA THR A 283 36.04 -1.20 13.17
C THR A 283 35.07 -2.37 13.29
N VAL A 284 34.83 -3.04 12.19
CA VAL A 284 34.05 -4.30 12.15
C VAL A 284 35.02 -5.46 12.12
N ALA A 285 34.85 -6.41 13.01
CA ALA A 285 35.73 -7.60 13.06
C ALA A 285 35.29 -8.60 11.96
N ASP A 286 36.28 -9.11 11.20
CA ASP A 286 36.05 -10.12 10.15
C ASP A 286 35.56 -11.45 10.70
N ASN A 287 35.86 -11.76 11.97
CA ASN A 287 35.46 -12.98 12.63
C ASN A 287 34.71 -12.67 13.94
N LYS A 288 33.80 -13.58 14.32
CA LYS A 288 33.10 -13.48 15.61
C LYS A 288 34.10 -13.26 16.75
N ILE A 289 33.99 -12.14 17.45
CA ILE A 289 34.79 -11.80 18.61
C ILE A 289 34.59 -12.87 19.69
N LYS A 290 35.68 -13.55 20.10
CA LYS A 290 35.61 -14.57 21.15
C LYS A 290 35.55 -13.92 22.53
N LYS A 291 34.93 -14.62 23.48
CA LYS A 291 34.93 -14.19 24.87
C LYS A 291 36.38 -14.17 25.40
N THR A 292 36.73 -13.10 26.08
CA THR A 292 37.97 -12.95 26.86
C THR A 292 37.58 -12.72 28.31
N ASP A 293 38.48 -13.07 29.24
CA ASP A 293 38.28 -12.75 30.66
C ASP A 293 38.48 -11.23 30.83
N GLY A 294 37.46 -10.56 31.35
CA GLY A 294 37.43 -9.13 31.64
C GLY A 294 36.35 -8.33 30.88
N GLU A 295 36.42 -7.02 31.02
CA GLU A 295 35.50 -6.09 30.35
C GLU A 295 35.85 -5.96 28.87
N ALA A 296 34.83 -5.85 28.02
CA ALA A 296 34.97 -5.58 26.59
C ALA A 296 34.37 -4.23 26.25
N ALA A 297 35.07 -3.40 25.47
CA ALA A 297 34.60 -2.13 25.00
C ALA A 297 34.57 -2.13 23.46
N ILE A 298 33.56 -1.48 22.89
CA ILE A 298 33.41 -1.26 21.46
C ILE A 298 33.60 0.22 21.20
N ALA A 299 34.64 0.59 20.44
CA ALA A 299 34.83 1.96 20.00
C ALA A 299 33.78 2.31 18.94
N LEU A 300 33.12 3.46 19.11
CA LEU A 300 32.10 3.94 18.21
C LEU A 300 32.56 5.22 17.49
N THR A 301 32.15 5.38 16.24
CA THR A 301 32.31 6.61 15.45
C THR A 301 30.96 7.12 15.01
N ARG A 302 30.86 8.42 14.71
CA ARG A 302 29.60 9.02 14.26
C ARG A 302 29.28 8.60 12.83
N THR A 303 28.00 8.33 12.57
CA THR A 303 27.46 8.14 11.25
C THR A 303 27.21 9.48 10.55
N LYS A 304 26.95 9.44 9.24
CA LYS A 304 26.60 10.63 8.46
C LYS A 304 25.18 11.10 8.80
N ASP A 305 25.01 12.41 8.94
CA ASP A 305 23.72 13.03 9.20
C ASP A 305 22.92 13.18 7.89
N ILE A 306 22.11 12.16 7.56
CA ILE A 306 21.29 12.15 6.34
C ILE A 306 20.39 13.37 6.26
N LEU A 307 19.69 13.70 7.37
CA LEU A 307 18.70 14.78 7.37
C LEU A 307 19.37 16.14 7.24
N GLY A 308 20.56 16.34 7.87
CA GLY A 308 21.37 17.53 7.69
C GLY A 308 21.81 17.71 6.26
N TYR A 309 22.36 16.65 5.67
CA TYR A 309 22.78 16.68 4.27
C TYR A 309 21.63 17.03 3.32
N LEU A 310 20.45 16.43 3.51
CA LEU A 310 19.26 16.73 2.70
C LEU A 310 18.86 18.19 2.81
N GLY A 311 18.84 18.75 4.03
CA GLY A 311 18.48 20.16 4.26
C GLY A 311 19.44 21.16 3.63
N GLU A 312 20.75 20.84 3.57
CA GLU A 312 21.79 21.67 2.96
C GLU A 312 21.77 21.61 1.41
N HIS A 313 21.31 20.49 0.81
CA HIS A 313 21.44 20.24 -0.63
C HIS A 313 20.10 20.23 -1.36
N ARG A 314 18.95 20.36 -0.66
CA ARG A 314 17.63 20.37 -1.30
C ARG A 314 17.43 21.63 -2.15
N THR A 315 16.60 21.53 -3.16
CA THR A 315 16.09 22.66 -3.91
C THR A 315 14.89 23.31 -3.17
N GLU A 316 14.56 24.55 -3.51
CA GLU A 316 13.40 25.24 -2.94
C GLU A 316 12.05 24.56 -3.23
N LYS A 317 11.99 23.72 -4.28
CA LYS A 317 10.77 23.00 -4.67
C LYS A 317 10.57 21.69 -3.91
N GLN A 318 11.62 21.21 -3.24
CA GLN A 318 11.57 19.96 -2.50
C GLN A 318 11.05 20.16 -1.09
N ILE A 319 10.12 19.33 -0.68
CA ILE A 319 9.56 19.32 0.67
C ILE A 319 10.30 18.27 1.51
N LEU A 320 10.78 18.68 2.68
CA LEU A 320 11.55 17.81 3.57
C LEU A 320 10.88 17.66 4.95
N CYS A 321 10.51 16.44 5.29
CA CYS A 321 9.93 16.08 6.57
C CYS A 321 10.87 15.18 7.38
N GLY A 322 11.08 15.50 8.65
CA GLY A 322 11.88 14.68 9.58
C GLY A 322 11.08 14.26 10.80
N PHE A 323 11.46 13.13 11.39
CA PHE A 323 10.90 12.67 12.67
C PHE A 323 11.82 13.04 13.82
N SER A 324 11.22 13.41 14.94
CA SER A 324 11.90 13.66 16.22
C SER A 324 11.31 12.77 17.28
N MET A 325 12.19 12.23 18.11
CA MET A 325 11.81 11.38 19.23
C MET A 325 12.47 11.93 20.47
N GLU A 326 11.69 12.64 21.27
CA GLU A 326 12.18 13.39 22.41
C GLU A 326 11.47 12.91 23.69
N THR A 327 12.21 12.83 24.75
CA THR A 327 11.67 12.49 26.08
C THR A 327 11.47 13.71 26.97
N GLU A 328 12.14 14.82 26.65
CA GLU A 328 12.12 16.10 27.39
C GLU A 328 12.18 17.29 26.42
N ASN A 329 11.50 18.40 26.76
CA ASN A 329 11.47 19.63 25.99
C ASN A 329 11.17 19.43 24.49
N MET A 330 10.23 18.51 24.19
CA MET A 330 9.93 18.03 22.85
C MET A 330 9.71 19.17 21.83
N LEU A 331 8.89 20.18 22.17
CA LEU A 331 8.57 21.28 21.25
C LEU A 331 9.80 22.14 20.95
N GLU A 332 10.59 22.48 21.96
CA GLU A 332 11.77 23.33 21.79
C GLU A 332 12.86 22.62 20.97
N ASN A 333 13.15 21.34 21.31
CA ASN A 333 14.15 20.55 20.61
C ASN A 333 13.73 20.30 19.15
N SER A 334 12.45 20.02 18.91
CA SER A 334 11.94 19.78 17.56
C SER A 334 11.92 21.07 16.72
N ARG A 335 11.64 22.25 17.29
CA ARG A 335 11.79 23.55 16.60
C ARG A 335 13.25 23.82 16.23
N LYS A 336 14.18 23.62 17.16
CA LYS A 336 15.62 23.73 16.86
C LYS A 336 16.05 22.81 15.72
N LYS A 337 15.48 21.59 15.67
CA LYS A 337 15.74 20.63 14.59
C LYS A 337 15.17 21.12 13.27
N LEU A 338 13.95 21.66 13.25
CA LEU A 338 13.30 22.21 12.06
C LEU A 338 14.19 23.29 11.44
N ASP A 339 14.65 24.27 12.24
CA ASP A 339 15.47 25.38 11.76
C ASP A 339 16.86 24.91 11.34
N LYS A 340 17.57 24.15 12.22
CA LYS A 340 18.93 23.68 11.97
C LYS A 340 19.07 22.79 10.75
N LYS A 341 18.03 22.01 10.43
CA LYS A 341 18.04 21.05 9.33
C LYS A 341 17.24 21.53 8.11
N HIS A 342 16.78 22.79 8.13
CA HIS A 342 16.00 23.40 7.05
C HIS A 342 14.79 22.56 6.63
N LEU A 343 14.02 22.05 7.60
CA LEU A 343 12.86 21.20 7.35
C LEU A 343 11.60 22.06 7.12
N ASP A 344 10.61 21.48 6.43
CA ASP A 344 9.28 22.06 6.30
C ASP A 344 8.36 21.55 7.40
N LEU A 345 8.58 20.28 7.82
CA LEU A 345 7.81 19.64 8.87
C LEU A 345 8.71 18.77 9.76
N VAL A 346 8.49 18.87 11.07
CA VAL A 346 8.99 17.89 12.06
C VAL A 346 7.80 17.17 12.68
N VAL A 347 7.81 15.86 12.63
CA VAL A 347 6.86 14.99 13.32
C VAL A 347 7.48 14.56 14.65
N ALA A 348 7.04 15.16 15.74
CA ALA A 348 7.53 14.87 17.07
C ALA A 348 6.71 13.75 17.73
N ASN A 349 7.37 12.65 18.09
CA ASN A 349 6.75 11.50 18.70
C ASN A 349 6.91 11.54 20.22
N ASN A 350 5.83 11.44 20.96
CA ASN A 350 5.84 11.44 22.43
C ASN A 350 5.86 10.03 23.00
N LEU A 351 7.04 9.55 23.40
CA LEU A 351 7.22 8.21 23.95
C LEU A 351 6.58 7.97 25.32
N LYS A 352 6.20 9.03 26.05
CA LYS A 352 5.60 8.94 27.40
C LYS A 352 4.11 8.61 27.37
N VAL A 353 3.47 8.69 26.19
CA VAL A 353 2.03 8.44 26.04
C VAL A 353 1.78 6.97 25.71
N GLU A 354 0.89 6.35 26.44
CA GLU A 354 0.46 4.97 26.19
C GLU A 354 -0.21 4.85 24.82
N GLY A 355 0.27 3.92 23.99
CA GLY A 355 -0.17 3.74 22.60
C GLY A 355 0.60 4.56 21.58
N ALA A 356 1.65 5.31 22.00
CA ALA A 356 2.67 5.88 21.13
C ALA A 356 3.93 5.00 21.16
N GLY A 357 4.60 4.84 20.03
CA GLY A 357 5.88 4.13 19.98
C GLY A 357 6.06 3.18 18.80
N PHE A 358 7.15 2.42 18.81
CA PHE A 358 7.58 1.63 17.65
C PHE A 358 6.71 0.39 17.36
N GLY A 359 6.34 -0.36 18.36
CA GLY A 359 5.72 -1.69 18.21
C GLY A 359 4.20 -1.70 18.00
N VAL A 360 3.51 -0.61 18.36
CA VAL A 360 2.04 -0.49 18.31
C VAL A 360 1.54 0.01 16.95
N ASP A 361 0.26 -0.21 16.65
CA ASP A 361 -0.36 0.22 15.39
C ASP A 361 -0.93 1.65 15.44
N THR A 362 -0.98 2.24 16.64
CA THR A 362 -1.37 3.63 16.86
C THR A 362 -0.17 4.54 17.09
N ASN A 363 -0.39 5.85 17.02
CA ASN A 363 0.59 6.84 17.41
C ASN A 363 -0.09 8.10 17.97
N VAL A 364 0.69 8.90 18.73
CA VAL A 364 0.37 10.25 19.19
C VAL A 364 1.55 11.13 18.82
N VAL A 365 1.33 12.07 17.92
CA VAL A 365 2.40 12.92 17.39
C VAL A 365 1.99 14.38 17.40
N THR A 366 2.98 15.26 17.44
CA THR A 366 2.82 16.69 17.22
C THR A 366 3.47 17.07 15.90
N LEU A 367 2.72 17.67 14.99
CA LEU A 367 3.20 18.23 13.75
C LEU A 367 3.71 19.65 14.01
N ILE A 368 4.97 19.90 13.65
CA ILE A 368 5.63 21.19 13.92
C ILE A 368 6.14 21.76 12.61
N THR A 369 5.56 22.90 12.21
CA THR A 369 5.96 23.71 11.07
C THR A 369 6.54 25.06 11.54
N ARG A 370 6.96 25.91 10.63
CA ARG A 370 7.37 27.28 10.95
C ARG A 370 6.22 28.15 11.49
N GLU A 371 4.99 27.83 11.09
CA GLU A 371 3.77 28.57 11.46
C GLU A 371 3.26 28.19 12.85
N GLY A 372 3.55 26.96 13.32
CA GLY A 372 3.07 26.52 14.62
C GLY A 372 3.28 25.05 14.92
N ALA A 373 2.58 24.59 15.94
CA ALA A 373 2.56 23.18 16.36
C ALA A 373 1.11 22.72 16.51
N ARG A 374 0.79 21.54 15.94
CA ARG A 374 -0.52 20.89 16.00
C ARG A 374 -0.36 19.51 16.60
N GLU A 375 -0.96 19.28 17.76
CA GLU A 375 -1.02 17.94 18.37
C GLU A 375 -2.14 17.12 17.73
N LEU A 376 -1.83 15.87 17.34
CA LEU A 376 -2.81 14.92 16.84
C LEU A 376 -3.27 14.02 17.99
N PRO A 377 -4.57 13.68 18.05
CA PRO A 377 -5.07 12.68 19.01
C PRO A 377 -4.46 11.32 18.71
N LYS A 378 -4.66 10.35 19.63
CA LYS A 378 -4.29 8.96 19.38
C LYS A 378 -5.10 8.42 18.19
N MET A 379 -4.40 8.01 17.14
CA MET A 379 -4.99 7.47 15.93
C MET A 379 -4.09 6.39 15.32
N THR A 380 -4.57 5.67 14.32
CA THR A 380 -3.76 4.67 13.61
C THR A 380 -2.59 5.32 12.88
N LYS A 381 -1.52 4.57 12.63
CA LYS A 381 -0.37 5.07 11.88
C LYS A 381 -0.72 5.50 10.45
N GLU A 382 -1.73 4.89 9.83
CA GLU A 382 -2.22 5.32 8.51
C GLU A 382 -2.96 6.67 8.57
N GLU A 383 -3.77 6.90 9.62
CA GLU A 383 -4.40 8.21 9.83
C GLU A 383 -3.37 9.30 10.14
N VAL A 384 -2.35 8.97 10.95
CA VAL A 384 -1.20 9.87 11.18
C VAL A 384 -0.47 10.17 9.87
N ALA A 385 -0.24 9.15 9.02
CA ALA A 385 0.40 9.33 7.72
C ALA A 385 -0.44 10.24 6.81
N GLY A 386 -1.77 10.09 6.81
CA GLY A 386 -2.68 11.01 6.12
C GLY A 386 -2.50 12.44 6.57
N ALA A 387 -2.56 12.70 7.89
CA ALA A 387 -2.41 14.05 8.46
C ALA A 387 -1.03 14.69 8.19
N ILE A 388 0.04 13.87 8.16
CA ILE A 388 1.39 14.33 7.78
C ILE A 388 1.40 14.76 6.31
N LEU A 389 0.87 13.92 5.41
CA LEU A 389 0.83 14.22 3.98
C LEU A 389 -0.08 15.43 3.68
N ASP A 390 -1.20 15.59 4.40
CA ASP A 390 -2.06 16.78 4.29
C ASP A 390 -1.25 18.04 4.58
N THR A 391 -0.52 18.06 5.71
CA THR A 391 0.32 19.21 6.12
C THR A 391 1.48 19.50 5.14
N LEU A 392 1.95 18.50 4.37
CA LEU A 392 3.04 18.69 3.40
C LEU A 392 2.57 19.22 2.04
N VAL A 393 1.26 19.12 1.72
CA VAL A 393 0.71 19.54 0.42
C VAL A 393 -0.18 20.80 0.53
N GLU A 394 -0.56 21.21 1.76
CA GLU A 394 -1.16 22.52 2.03
C GLU A 394 -0.15 23.65 1.79
#